data_442abc31cad51f7d59f81904f8d81089
#
_entry.id   442abc31cad51f7d59f81904f8d81089
#
_cell.length_a   1.000
_cell.length_b   1.000
_cell.length_c   1.000
_cell.angle_alpha   90.00
_cell.angle_beta   90.00
_cell.angle_gamma   90.00
#
_symmetry.space_group_name_H-M   'P 1'
#
loop_
_entity.id
_entity.type
_entity.pdbx_description
1 polymer ?
#
loop_
_entity_poly.entity_id
_entity_poly.type
_entity_poly.pdbx_seq_one_letter_code
_entity_poly.pdbx_strand_id
1 'polypeptide(L)'
;MQKKLLVVVAMSALLGLSGCGLLPDKTDETAKWSAEKLYAEARGEMSSGQYAQAITLFQRLESNYPFGTYAAQAQMEIAYAHYKAQDQAQALAAVERFIKLHPNHEAVDYM
;
A
#
# COMPACT_ATOMS: atom_id res chain seq x y z
N MET A 1 -1.61 33.21 -45.28
CA MET A 1 -1.03 33.12 -43.93
C MET A 1 -2.07 32.90 -42.83
N GLN A 2 -3.25 33.48 -42.90
CA GLN A 2 -4.29 33.26 -41.85
C GLN A 2 -4.82 31.81 -41.80
N LYS A 3 -4.89 31.11 -42.92
CA LYS A 3 -5.35 29.70 -42.97
C LYS A 3 -4.37 28.71 -42.30
N LYS A 4 -3.08 29.02 -42.32
CA LYS A 4 -2.06 28.18 -41.64
C LYS A 4 -2.06 28.42 -40.13
N LEU A 5 -2.39 29.63 -39.70
CA LEU A 5 -2.50 29.99 -38.29
C LEU A 5 -3.74 29.33 -37.63
N LEU A 6 -4.86 29.29 -38.37
CA LEU A 6 -6.08 28.60 -37.91
C LEU A 6 -5.93 27.11 -37.77
N VAL A 7 -5.16 26.47 -38.64
CA VAL A 7 -4.88 25.03 -38.55
C VAL A 7 -3.97 24.72 -37.36
N VAL A 8 -3.00 25.56 -37.06
CA VAL A 8 -2.12 25.39 -35.90
C VAL A 8 -2.88 25.58 -34.59
N VAL A 9 -3.79 26.56 -34.53
CA VAL A 9 -4.64 26.79 -33.34
C VAL A 9 -5.65 25.67 -33.14
N ALA A 10 -6.23 25.12 -34.23
CA ALA A 10 -7.13 23.99 -34.16
C ALA A 10 -6.42 22.70 -33.72
N MET A 11 -5.16 22.53 -34.10
CA MET A 11 -4.38 21.35 -33.74
C MET A 11 -3.88 21.40 -32.27
N SER A 12 -3.65 22.59 -31.72
CA SER A 12 -3.30 22.75 -30.31
C SER A 12 -4.51 22.59 -29.35
N ALA A 13 -5.73 22.78 -29.83
CA ALA A 13 -6.94 22.58 -29.03
C ALA A 13 -7.32 21.10 -28.87
N LEU A 14 -6.80 20.20 -29.73
CA LEU A 14 -7.06 18.76 -29.65
C LEU A 14 -6.12 18.01 -28.69
N LEU A 15 -5.04 18.63 -28.24
CA LEU A 15 -4.11 18.01 -27.29
C LEU A 15 -4.48 18.26 -25.81
N GLY A 16 -5.51 19.02 -25.55
CA GLY A 16 -5.96 19.37 -24.19
C GLY A 16 -7.02 18.47 -23.57
N LEU A 17 -7.51 17.45 -24.28
CA LEU A 17 -8.56 16.56 -23.80
C LEU A 17 -8.10 15.13 -23.42
N SER A 18 -6.81 14.91 -23.25
CA SER A 18 -6.37 13.72 -22.54
C SER A 18 -6.49 13.95 -21.03
N GLY A 19 -7.71 14.22 -20.62
CA GLY A 19 -8.06 14.33 -19.21
C GLY A 19 -7.83 13.02 -18.51
N CYS A 20 -7.21 13.06 -17.35
CA CYS A 20 -6.95 11.96 -16.42
C CYS A 20 -8.21 11.25 -15.89
N GLY A 21 -9.30 11.20 -16.64
CA GLY A 21 -10.58 10.60 -16.23
C GLY A 21 -10.96 9.31 -16.93
N LEU A 22 -10.12 8.79 -17.83
CA LEU A 22 -10.44 7.63 -18.67
C LEU A 22 -9.60 6.38 -18.35
N LEU A 23 -8.78 6.43 -17.29
CA LEU A 23 -8.20 5.19 -16.77
C LEU A 23 -9.33 4.44 -16.04
N PRO A 24 -9.70 3.22 -16.46
CA PRO A 24 -10.59 2.42 -15.65
C PRO A 24 -9.96 2.33 -14.26
N ASP A 25 -10.72 2.70 -13.23
CA ASP A 25 -10.38 2.33 -11.87
C ASP A 25 -9.96 0.87 -11.91
N LYS A 26 -8.68 0.61 -11.64
CA LYS A 26 -8.27 -0.74 -11.36
C LYS A 26 -9.08 -1.13 -10.15
N THR A 27 -10.17 -1.84 -10.40
CA THR A 27 -10.94 -2.47 -9.33
C THR A 27 -9.94 -3.24 -8.52
N ASP A 28 -9.72 -2.77 -7.31
CA ASP A 28 -8.81 -3.42 -6.39
C ASP A 28 -9.41 -4.76 -6.02
N GLU A 29 -8.94 -5.81 -6.67
CA GLU A 29 -9.43 -7.17 -6.47
C GLU A 29 -9.35 -7.60 -5.00
N THR A 30 -8.42 -7.00 -4.25
CA THR A 30 -8.21 -7.31 -2.84
C THR A 30 -9.18 -6.60 -1.90
N ALA A 31 -9.98 -5.63 -2.39
CA ALA A 31 -10.92 -4.86 -1.57
C ALA A 31 -11.97 -5.74 -0.88
N LYS A 32 -12.28 -6.90 -1.46
CA LYS A 32 -13.25 -7.86 -0.94
C LYS A 32 -12.62 -9.04 -0.21
N TRP A 33 -11.31 -9.07 -0.08
CA TRP A 33 -10.64 -10.16 0.61
C TRP A 33 -10.87 -10.10 2.11
N SER A 34 -11.04 -11.25 2.73
CA SER A 34 -11.09 -11.37 4.19
C SER A 34 -9.74 -11.01 4.84
N ALA A 35 -9.75 -10.68 6.12
CA ALA A 35 -8.53 -10.43 6.88
C ALA A 35 -7.58 -11.63 6.83
N GLU A 36 -8.13 -12.83 6.97
CA GLU A 36 -7.37 -14.08 6.89
C GLU A 36 -6.68 -14.24 5.52
N LYS A 37 -7.41 -13.99 4.43
CA LYS A 37 -6.85 -14.07 3.09
C LYS A 37 -5.77 -13.03 2.85
N LEU A 38 -6.01 -11.77 3.23
CA LEU A 38 -5.00 -10.71 3.14
C LEU A 38 -3.72 -11.08 3.89
N TYR A 39 -3.88 -11.62 5.10
CA TYR A 39 -2.75 -12.04 5.91
C TYR A 39 -1.97 -13.19 5.27
N ALA A 40 -2.66 -14.22 4.79
CA ALA A 40 -2.03 -15.37 4.16
C ALA A 40 -1.26 -15.00 2.88
N GLU A 41 -1.86 -14.17 2.03
CA GLU A 41 -1.22 -13.69 0.81
C GLU A 41 0.00 -12.80 1.13
N ALA A 42 -0.12 -11.89 2.09
CA ALA A 42 0.99 -11.05 2.53
C ALA A 42 2.15 -11.90 3.08
N ARG A 43 1.85 -12.95 3.84
CA ARG A 43 2.86 -13.91 4.32
C ARG A 43 3.54 -14.65 3.17
N GLY A 44 2.78 -15.01 2.15
CA GLY A 44 3.33 -15.61 0.92
C GLY A 44 4.33 -14.69 0.23
N GLU A 45 3.99 -13.41 0.07
CA GLU A 45 4.88 -12.40 -0.49
C GLU A 45 6.15 -12.21 0.36
N MET A 46 6.03 -12.22 1.69
CA MET A 46 7.17 -12.20 2.61
C MET A 46 8.12 -13.38 2.36
N SER A 47 7.58 -14.58 2.24
CA SER A 47 8.36 -15.80 2.01
C SER A 47 9.09 -15.79 0.67
N SER A 48 8.52 -15.11 -0.32
CA SER A 48 9.12 -14.93 -1.66
C SER A 48 10.10 -13.77 -1.73
N GLY A 49 10.32 -13.03 -0.65
CA GLY A 49 11.18 -11.85 -0.62
C GLY A 49 10.56 -10.60 -1.25
N GLN A 50 9.26 -10.62 -1.54
CA GLN A 50 8.51 -9.49 -2.09
C GLN A 50 8.01 -8.57 -0.97
N TYR A 51 8.93 -7.94 -0.27
CA TYR A 51 8.62 -7.17 0.94
C TYR A 51 7.72 -5.97 0.70
N ALA A 52 7.91 -5.23 -0.40
CA ALA A 52 7.06 -4.10 -0.75
C ALA A 52 5.60 -4.52 -0.98
N GLN A 53 5.37 -5.63 -1.67
CA GLN A 53 4.04 -6.17 -1.91
C GLN A 53 3.42 -6.69 -0.61
N ALA A 54 4.20 -7.38 0.21
CA ALA A 54 3.76 -7.84 1.53
C ALA A 54 3.30 -6.68 2.40
N ILE A 55 4.09 -5.60 2.48
CA ILE A 55 3.73 -4.38 3.23
C ILE A 55 2.41 -3.81 2.73
N THR A 56 2.22 -3.70 1.42
CA THR A 56 0.98 -3.19 0.83
C THR A 56 -0.24 -4.02 1.25
N LEU A 57 -0.13 -5.34 1.24
CA LEU A 57 -1.22 -6.24 1.66
C LEU A 57 -1.49 -6.16 3.17
N PHE A 58 -0.45 -6.10 4.00
CA PHE A 58 -0.63 -5.91 5.43
C PHE A 58 -1.25 -4.56 5.78
N GLN A 59 -0.83 -3.48 5.10
CA GLN A 59 -1.44 -2.15 5.27
C GLN A 59 -2.91 -2.15 4.89
N ARG A 60 -3.27 -2.85 3.83
CA ARG A 60 -4.67 -3.02 3.43
C ARG A 60 -5.46 -3.80 4.46
N LEU A 61 -4.91 -4.87 5.01
CA LEU A 61 -5.52 -5.62 6.10
C LEU A 61 -5.79 -4.69 7.29
N GLU A 62 -4.81 -3.90 7.68
CA GLU A 62 -4.94 -2.94 8.78
C GLU A 62 -6.02 -1.90 8.52
N SER A 63 -6.10 -1.37 7.30
CA SER A 63 -7.10 -0.36 6.91
C SER A 63 -8.52 -0.92 6.88
N ASN A 64 -8.69 -2.13 6.36
CA ASN A 64 -10.01 -2.74 6.20
C ASN A 64 -10.52 -3.39 7.49
N TYR A 65 -9.61 -3.86 8.34
CA TYR A 65 -9.93 -4.62 9.56
C TYR A 65 -9.13 -4.09 10.77
N PRO A 66 -9.27 -2.80 11.13
CA PRO A 66 -8.39 -2.16 12.13
C PRO A 66 -8.53 -2.72 13.54
N PHE A 67 -9.65 -3.35 13.85
CA PHE A 67 -9.95 -3.93 15.18
C PHE A 67 -9.92 -5.45 15.20
N GLY A 68 -9.56 -6.07 14.09
CA GLY A 68 -9.47 -7.52 13.98
C GLY A 68 -8.22 -8.10 14.64
N THR A 69 -8.25 -9.41 14.90
CA THR A 69 -7.12 -10.14 15.49
C THR A 69 -5.84 -10.03 14.66
N TYR A 70 -5.98 -9.96 13.34
CA TYR A 70 -4.84 -9.88 12.44
C TYR A 70 -4.21 -8.48 12.35
N ALA A 71 -4.88 -7.42 12.81
CA ALA A 71 -4.38 -6.06 12.68
C ALA A 71 -3.06 -5.85 13.43
N ALA A 72 -2.98 -6.30 14.68
CA ALA A 72 -1.75 -6.21 15.47
C ALA A 72 -0.63 -7.05 14.86
N GLN A 73 -0.94 -8.25 14.41
CA GLN A 73 0.03 -9.11 13.73
C GLN A 73 0.53 -8.50 12.43
N ALA A 74 -0.37 -7.91 11.62
CA ALA A 74 0.01 -7.23 10.38
C ALA A 74 0.97 -6.06 10.66
N GLN A 75 0.76 -5.30 11.72
CA GLN A 75 1.65 -4.20 12.11
C GLN A 75 3.05 -4.71 12.47
N MET A 76 3.16 -5.81 13.19
CA MET A 76 4.46 -6.45 13.49
C MET A 76 5.14 -6.94 12.20
N GLU A 77 4.39 -7.56 11.31
CA GLU A 77 4.91 -8.05 10.03
C GLU A 77 5.40 -6.91 9.12
N ILE A 78 4.74 -5.76 9.15
CA ILE A 78 5.18 -4.56 8.42
C ILE A 78 6.56 -4.12 8.91
N ALA A 79 6.75 -4.05 10.23
CA ALA A 79 8.05 -3.71 10.80
C ALA A 79 9.13 -4.72 10.39
N TYR A 80 8.82 -6.01 10.44
CA TYR A 80 9.73 -7.06 10.02
C TYR A 80 10.04 -7.00 8.52
N ALA A 81 9.04 -6.72 7.67
CA ALA A 81 9.23 -6.57 6.24
C ALA A 81 10.18 -5.42 5.90
N HIS A 82 10.03 -4.26 6.56
CA HIS A 82 10.96 -3.15 6.40
C HIS A 82 12.38 -3.52 6.85
N TYR A 83 12.51 -4.22 7.95
CA TYR A 83 13.80 -4.72 8.43
C TYR A 83 14.45 -5.66 7.41
N LYS A 84 13.71 -6.62 6.87
CA LYS A 84 14.19 -7.55 5.84
C LYS A 84 14.56 -6.86 4.54
N ALA A 85 13.84 -5.80 4.19
CA ALA A 85 14.14 -4.96 3.04
C ALA A 85 15.32 -3.99 3.29
N GLN A 86 15.95 -4.04 4.46
CA GLN A 86 17.04 -3.17 4.89
C GLN A 86 16.65 -1.68 4.99
N ASP A 87 15.38 -1.40 5.18
CA ASP A 87 14.86 -0.07 5.44
C ASP A 87 14.70 0.16 6.94
N GLN A 88 15.83 0.43 7.60
CA GLN A 88 15.89 0.54 9.06
C GLN A 88 15.03 1.69 9.59
N ALA A 89 15.00 2.82 8.89
CA ALA A 89 14.21 3.98 9.31
C ALA A 89 12.70 3.67 9.36
N GLN A 90 12.19 3.03 8.33
CA GLN A 90 10.79 2.60 8.30
C GLN A 90 10.49 1.47 9.28
N ALA A 91 11.43 0.53 9.44
CA ALA A 91 11.30 -0.54 10.42
C ALA A 91 11.15 0.05 11.84
N LEU A 92 12.03 0.98 12.22
CA LEU A 92 11.98 1.64 13.54
C LEU A 92 10.67 2.41 13.72
N ALA A 93 10.24 3.18 12.71
CA ALA A 93 8.96 3.91 12.77
C ALA A 93 7.76 2.97 12.94
N ALA A 94 7.76 1.82 12.28
CA ALA A 94 6.71 0.81 12.41
C ALA A 94 6.70 0.17 13.81
N VAL A 95 7.87 -0.12 14.37
CA VAL A 95 8.00 -0.62 15.75
C VAL A 95 7.47 0.38 16.77
N GLU A 96 7.88 1.64 16.66
CA GLU A 96 7.41 2.70 17.56
C GLU A 96 5.89 2.88 17.49
N ARG A 97 5.33 2.83 16.28
CA ARG A 97 3.89 2.90 16.08
C ARG A 97 3.18 1.72 16.76
N PHE A 98 3.70 0.51 16.59
CA PHE A 98 3.14 -0.68 17.23
C PHE A 98 3.11 -0.55 18.75
N ILE A 99 4.23 -0.14 19.37
CA ILE A 99 4.33 0.03 20.81
C ILE A 99 3.34 1.09 21.33
N LYS A 100 3.15 2.19 20.60
CA LYS A 100 2.18 3.23 20.98
C LYS A 100 0.74 2.73 20.91
N LEU A 101 0.41 1.92 19.91
CA LEU A 101 -0.95 1.41 19.72
C LEU A 101 -1.27 0.22 20.61
N HIS A 102 -0.27 -0.56 20.97
CA HIS A 102 -0.41 -1.81 21.73
C HIS A 102 0.61 -1.91 22.88
N PRO A 103 0.59 -0.96 23.84
CA PRO A 103 1.65 -0.89 24.88
C PRO A 103 1.69 -2.11 25.81
N ASN A 104 0.58 -2.84 25.90
CA ASN A 104 0.46 -4.03 26.76
C ASN A 104 0.51 -5.34 25.96
N HIS A 105 0.87 -5.28 24.69
CA HIS A 105 0.98 -6.49 23.87
C HIS A 105 2.21 -7.28 24.27
N GLU A 106 2.09 -8.61 24.35
CA GLU A 106 3.20 -9.50 24.75
C GLU A 106 4.44 -9.39 23.86
N ALA A 107 4.25 -8.99 22.60
CA ALA A 107 5.35 -8.85 21.64
C ALA A 107 6.16 -7.55 21.84
N VAL A 108 5.73 -6.60 22.68
CA VAL A 108 6.43 -5.33 22.89
C VAL A 108 7.86 -5.55 23.36
N ASP A 109 8.08 -6.54 24.21
CA ASP A 109 9.41 -6.86 24.75
C ASP A 109 10.37 -7.42 23.70
N TYR A 110 9.87 -7.85 22.55
CA TYR A 110 10.65 -8.44 21.45
C TYR A 110 10.83 -7.51 20.25
N MET A 111 10.15 -6.36 20.22
CA MET A 111 10.22 -5.40 19.13
C MET A 111 11.36 -4.38 19.32
#